data_c70e37b48592cc2d841631543c1e4f11
#
_entry.id   c70e37b48592cc2d841631543c1e4f11
#
_cell.length_a   1.000
_cell.length_b   1.000
_cell.length_c   1.000
_cell.angle_alpha   90.00
_cell.angle_beta   90.00
_cell.angle_gamma   90.00
#
_symmetry.space_group_name_H-M   'P 1'
#
loop_
_entity.id
_entity.type
_entity.pdbx_description
1 polymer ?
#
loop_
_entity_poly.entity_id
_entity_poly.type
_entity_poly.pdbx_seq_one_letter_code
_entity_poly.pdbx_strand_id
1 'polypeptide(L)'
;MSKLFEELGREPTPMGDISLRRRWEPELELDVWEVILGDEFLMSSLFTTGERALASLGLAATVGDNLNIAIGGLGLGYTAVEALADERVASMYVVDTLAAVIGWHEGHRTPLGAELTTDPRTTLVHGNFFELVRTREPLAPGGPGQLDAILVDIDHSPRHLLDPSHAGLYRPTGLARLQEQLVPGGVFALWSDAGVDDEFVEVLRGSFASAEARTVTFENVYTGRATASTIYVANTAND
;
A
#
# COMPACT_ATOMS: atom_id res chain seq x y z
N MET A 1 0.79 34.00 1.85
CA MET A 1 2.13 33.45 1.98
C MET A 1 1.96 32.00 2.42
N SER A 2 2.38 31.03 1.62
CA SER A 2 2.43 29.63 2.04
C SER A 2 3.36 29.55 3.26
N LYS A 3 2.93 28.86 4.34
CA LYS A 3 3.82 28.57 5.47
C LYS A 3 4.91 27.65 4.95
N LEU A 4 6.18 28.02 5.15
CA LEU A 4 7.34 27.19 4.72
C LEU A 4 7.31 25.77 5.33
N PHE A 5 6.63 25.61 6.47
CA PHE A 5 6.45 24.36 7.19
C PHE A 5 5.18 24.41 8.03
N GLU A 6 4.41 23.33 8.04
CA GLU A 6 3.22 23.16 8.87
C GLU A 6 3.08 21.71 9.31
N GLU A 7 2.92 21.48 10.62
CA GLU A 7 2.49 20.18 11.15
C GLU A 7 0.97 20.15 11.09
N LEU A 8 0.41 19.28 10.27
CA LEU A 8 -1.03 19.14 10.02
C LEU A 8 -1.70 18.18 11.00
N GLY A 9 -0.93 17.28 11.61
CA GLY A 9 -1.39 16.36 12.62
C GLY A 9 -0.21 15.67 13.31
N ARG A 10 -0.40 15.35 14.61
CA ARG A 10 0.50 14.50 15.39
C ARG A 10 -0.33 13.74 16.41
N GLU A 11 -0.10 12.45 16.49
CA GLU A 11 -0.79 11.59 17.45
C GLU A 11 0.16 10.51 17.99
N PRO A 12 0.09 10.17 19.29
CA PRO A 12 0.85 9.07 19.84
C PRO A 12 0.26 7.73 19.37
N THR A 13 1.13 6.79 19.01
CA THR A 13 0.75 5.42 18.68
C THR A 13 1.62 4.44 19.47
N PRO A 14 1.25 3.14 19.54
CA PRO A 14 2.11 2.12 20.15
C PRO A 14 3.48 1.98 19.49
N MET A 15 3.63 2.41 18.22
CA MET A 15 4.88 2.36 17.47
C MET A 15 5.68 3.68 17.53
N GLY A 16 5.23 4.68 18.28
CA GLY A 16 5.79 6.03 18.36
C GLY A 16 4.82 7.09 17.87
N ASP A 17 5.19 8.37 18.00
CA ASP A 17 4.37 9.46 17.51
C ASP A 17 4.31 9.42 15.99
N ILE A 18 3.08 9.43 15.41
CA ILE A 18 2.92 9.65 13.98
C ILE A 18 2.61 11.11 13.70
N SER A 19 3.24 11.68 12.68
CA SER A 19 3.00 13.07 12.27
C SER A 19 2.79 13.21 10.76
N LEU A 20 1.85 14.07 10.40
CA LEU A 20 1.63 14.56 9.04
C LEU A 20 2.16 15.98 8.94
N ARG A 21 3.04 16.20 7.99
CA ARG A 21 3.67 17.51 7.74
C ARG A 21 3.43 17.95 6.32
N ARG A 22 3.34 19.29 6.14
CA ARG A 22 3.40 19.92 4.83
C ARG A 22 4.54 20.94 4.84
N ARG A 23 5.40 20.90 3.84
CA ARG A 23 6.44 21.90 3.64
C ARG A 23 6.47 22.38 2.19
N TRP A 24 6.84 23.63 2.02
CA TRP A 24 7.15 24.17 0.71
C TRP A 24 8.54 23.74 0.26
N GLU A 25 8.63 23.21 -0.96
CA GLU A 25 9.90 22.84 -1.59
C GLU A 25 10.29 23.90 -2.63
N PRO A 26 11.27 24.78 -2.30
CA PRO A 26 11.57 25.95 -3.14
C PRO A 26 12.16 25.61 -4.52
N GLU A 27 12.93 24.51 -4.63
CA GLU A 27 13.56 24.11 -5.89
C GLU A 27 12.55 23.54 -6.89
N LEU A 28 11.49 22.93 -6.39
CA LEU A 28 10.43 22.31 -7.19
C LEU A 28 9.16 23.18 -7.26
N GLU A 29 9.12 24.27 -6.48
CA GLU A 29 7.98 25.21 -6.40
C GLU A 29 6.65 24.52 -6.08
N LEU A 30 6.65 23.55 -5.13
CA LEU A 30 5.44 22.82 -4.74
C LEU A 30 5.40 22.53 -3.23
N ASP A 31 4.20 22.24 -2.73
CA ASP A 31 3.99 21.73 -1.39
C ASP A 31 4.27 20.22 -1.35
N VAL A 32 5.00 19.77 -0.34
CA VAL A 32 5.32 18.36 -0.08
C VAL A 32 4.66 17.91 1.20
N TRP A 33 3.93 16.81 1.16
CA TRP A 33 3.40 16.13 2.33
C TRP A 33 4.31 14.98 2.73
N GLU A 34 4.51 14.82 4.02
CA GLU A 34 5.39 13.80 4.60
C GLU A 34 4.70 13.14 5.79
N VAL A 35 4.83 11.81 5.89
CA VAL A 35 4.37 11.02 7.04
C VAL A 35 5.60 10.47 7.73
N ILE A 36 5.69 10.70 9.06
CA ILE A 36 6.82 10.31 9.89
C ILE A 36 6.28 9.57 11.11
N LEU A 37 6.84 8.41 11.42
CA LEU A 37 6.51 7.59 12.59
C LEU A 37 7.73 7.50 13.50
N GLY A 38 7.66 8.12 14.68
CA GLY A 38 8.82 8.27 15.54
C GLY A 38 9.95 9.01 14.82
N ASP A 39 11.07 8.35 14.63
CA ASP A 39 12.23 8.86 13.89
C ASP A 39 12.27 8.32 12.43
N GLU A 40 11.29 7.50 12.03
CA GLU A 40 11.25 6.85 10.74
C GLU A 40 10.42 7.65 9.72
N PHE A 41 11.04 7.94 8.58
CA PHE A 41 10.39 8.59 7.46
C PHE A 41 9.65 7.54 6.64
N LEU A 42 8.30 7.53 6.73
CA LEU A 42 7.50 6.52 6.05
C LEU A 42 7.30 6.83 4.58
N MET A 43 6.90 8.04 4.25
CA MET A 43 6.66 8.40 2.85
C MET A 43 6.59 9.91 2.61
N SER A 44 6.71 10.28 1.33
CA SER A 44 6.57 11.65 0.83
C SER A 44 5.74 11.69 -0.45
N SER A 45 5.02 12.78 -0.64
CA SER A 45 4.31 13.05 -1.90
C SER A 45 5.23 13.31 -3.11
N LEU A 46 6.54 13.35 -2.92
CA LEU A 46 7.52 13.51 -4.02
C LEU A 46 7.87 12.20 -4.73
N PHE A 47 7.82 11.08 -4.02
CA PHE A 47 8.29 9.81 -4.55
C PHE A 47 7.13 8.80 -4.51
N THR A 48 6.24 8.88 -5.48
CA THR A 48 5.00 8.08 -5.51
C THR A 48 4.93 7.10 -6.67
N THR A 49 6.03 6.99 -7.43
CA THR A 49 6.07 6.12 -8.60
C THR A 49 5.95 4.65 -8.23
N GLY A 50 6.54 4.24 -7.11
CA GLY A 50 6.47 2.86 -6.62
C GLY A 50 5.06 2.47 -6.21
N GLU A 51 4.39 3.30 -5.40
CA GLU A 51 3.03 3.11 -4.92
C GLU A 51 2.03 3.05 -6.09
N ARG A 52 2.16 3.96 -7.06
CA ARG A 52 1.33 3.93 -8.27
C ARG A 52 1.60 2.68 -9.11
N ALA A 53 2.86 2.28 -9.25
CA ALA A 53 3.23 1.07 -9.96
C ALA A 53 2.69 -0.20 -9.29
N LEU A 54 2.60 -0.24 -7.94
CA LEU A 54 1.97 -1.33 -7.21
C LEU A 54 0.52 -1.52 -7.67
N ALA A 55 -0.26 -0.45 -7.72
CA ALA A 55 -1.65 -0.52 -8.15
C ALA A 55 -1.76 -0.91 -9.64
N SER A 56 -1.06 -0.18 -10.52
CA SER A 56 -1.19 -0.41 -11.97
C SER A 56 -0.69 -1.79 -12.40
N LEU A 57 0.42 -2.30 -11.83
CA LEU A 57 0.94 -3.65 -12.16
C LEU A 57 0.09 -4.76 -11.52
N GLY A 58 -0.38 -4.57 -10.29
CA GLY A 58 -1.28 -5.51 -9.63
C GLY A 58 -2.59 -5.66 -10.39
N LEU A 59 -3.23 -4.55 -10.76
CA LEU A 59 -4.48 -4.57 -11.51
C LEU A 59 -4.30 -5.03 -12.97
N ALA A 60 -3.15 -4.75 -13.60
CA ALA A 60 -2.85 -5.29 -14.93
C ALA A 60 -2.76 -6.82 -14.95
N ALA A 61 -2.38 -7.45 -13.83
CA ALA A 61 -2.34 -8.91 -13.69
C ALA A 61 -3.71 -9.50 -13.29
N THR A 62 -4.68 -8.67 -12.89
CA THR A 62 -6.01 -9.10 -12.48
C THR A 62 -6.93 -9.20 -13.68
N VAL A 63 -7.66 -10.32 -13.80
CA VAL A 63 -8.57 -10.60 -14.89
C VAL A 63 -10.02 -10.34 -14.44
N GLY A 64 -10.85 -9.82 -15.35
CA GLY A 64 -12.28 -9.59 -15.11
C GLY A 64 -12.64 -8.12 -14.96
N ASP A 65 -13.94 -7.91 -14.74
CA ASP A 65 -14.57 -6.62 -14.49
C ASP A 65 -15.27 -6.66 -13.12
N ASN A 66 -15.65 -5.50 -12.58
CA ASN A 66 -16.25 -5.36 -11.24
C ASN A 66 -15.35 -5.90 -10.11
N LEU A 67 -14.09 -5.54 -10.18
CA LEU A 67 -13.06 -6.01 -9.25
C LEU A 67 -13.28 -5.50 -7.84
N ASN A 68 -13.20 -6.41 -6.88
CA ASN A 68 -13.20 -6.10 -5.46
C ASN A 68 -11.79 -6.25 -4.93
N ILE A 69 -11.20 -5.19 -4.41
CA ILE A 69 -9.79 -5.19 -4.04
C ILE A 69 -9.58 -4.76 -2.59
N ALA A 70 -8.49 -5.23 -1.98
CA ALA A 70 -8.00 -4.66 -0.74
C ALA A 70 -6.60 -4.09 -0.91
N ILE A 71 -6.34 -3.02 -0.17
CA ILE A 71 -5.02 -2.40 -0.06
C ILE A 71 -4.61 -2.43 1.41
N GLY A 72 -3.45 -2.98 1.73
CA GLY A 72 -2.82 -2.87 3.03
C GLY A 72 -1.88 -1.68 3.05
N GLY A 73 -2.15 -0.73 3.94
CA GLY A 73 -1.45 0.56 4.03
C GLY A 73 -2.17 1.68 3.27
N LEU A 74 -2.49 2.76 3.97
CA LEU A 74 -3.14 3.95 3.41
C LEU A 74 -2.10 5.05 3.08
N GLY A 75 -1.17 5.30 4.00
CA GLY A 75 -0.16 6.34 3.85
C GLY A 75 -0.76 7.68 3.42
N LEU A 76 -0.28 8.25 2.29
CA LEU A 76 -0.87 9.44 1.66
C LEU A 76 -1.92 9.11 0.58
N GLY A 77 -2.18 7.82 0.30
CA GLY A 77 -3.26 7.35 -0.56
C GLY A 77 -2.91 7.16 -2.04
N TYR A 78 -1.64 7.21 -2.42
CA TYR A 78 -1.25 7.15 -3.84
C TYR A 78 -1.55 5.80 -4.49
N THR A 79 -1.33 4.68 -3.80
CA THR A 79 -1.73 3.34 -4.27
C THR A 79 -3.23 3.27 -4.49
N ALA A 80 -4.00 3.81 -3.55
CA ALA A 80 -5.46 3.77 -3.58
C ALA A 80 -6.05 4.63 -4.72
N VAL A 81 -5.58 5.86 -4.90
CA VAL A 81 -6.04 6.73 -6.01
C VAL A 81 -5.69 6.13 -7.37
N GLU A 82 -4.48 5.59 -7.51
CA GLU A 82 -4.10 4.91 -8.74
C GLU A 82 -4.98 3.70 -9.04
N ALA A 83 -5.34 2.92 -8.00
CA ALA A 83 -6.26 1.80 -8.16
C ALA A 83 -7.66 2.25 -8.60
N LEU A 84 -8.17 3.38 -8.09
CA LEU A 84 -9.47 3.93 -8.51
C LEU A 84 -9.48 4.45 -9.95
N ALA A 85 -8.33 4.74 -10.55
CA ALA A 85 -8.22 5.10 -11.95
C ALA A 85 -8.56 3.93 -12.90
N ASP A 86 -8.50 2.70 -12.43
CA ASP A 86 -8.99 1.54 -13.18
C ASP A 86 -10.52 1.44 -13.04
N GLU A 87 -11.24 1.66 -14.14
CA GLU A 87 -12.71 1.63 -14.18
C GLU A 87 -13.29 0.26 -13.82
N ARG A 88 -12.49 -0.81 -13.86
CA ARG A 88 -12.90 -2.16 -13.47
C ARG A 88 -13.07 -2.32 -11.97
N VAL A 89 -12.46 -1.44 -11.15
CA VAL A 89 -12.59 -1.50 -9.69
C VAL A 89 -14.00 -1.11 -9.27
N ALA A 90 -14.75 -2.04 -8.72
CA ALA A 90 -16.12 -1.85 -8.22
C ALA A 90 -16.14 -1.54 -6.71
N SER A 91 -15.21 -2.12 -5.93
CA SER A 91 -15.05 -1.79 -4.51
C SER A 91 -13.59 -1.91 -4.08
N MET A 92 -13.16 -1.02 -3.20
CA MET A 92 -11.81 -0.97 -2.66
C MET A 92 -11.85 -0.79 -1.14
N TYR A 93 -11.16 -1.67 -0.43
CA TYR A 93 -11.02 -1.66 1.03
C TYR A 93 -9.59 -1.33 1.38
N VAL A 94 -9.35 -0.16 2.00
CA VAL A 94 -8.00 0.26 2.39
C VAL A 94 -7.83 0.07 3.88
N VAL A 95 -7.01 -0.90 4.26
CA VAL A 95 -6.78 -1.30 5.65
C VAL A 95 -5.54 -0.57 6.19
N ASP A 96 -5.73 0.20 7.26
CA ASP A 96 -4.61 0.84 7.97
C ASP A 96 -4.75 0.65 9.49
N THR A 97 -3.63 0.40 10.15
CA THR A 97 -3.57 0.20 11.61
C THR A 97 -3.60 1.52 12.39
N LEU A 98 -3.28 2.64 11.72
CA LEU A 98 -3.14 3.95 12.35
C LEU A 98 -4.42 4.78 12.14
N ALA A 99 -5.27 4.83 13.16
CA ALA A 99 -6.50 5.63 13.15
C ALA A 99 -6.23 7.11 12.79
N ALA A 100 -5.06 7.63 13.17
CA ALA A 100 -4.63 8.98 12.81
C ALA A 100 -4.56 9.18 11.30
N VAL A 101 -3.96 8.23 10.56
CA VAL A 101 -3.82 8.29 9.11
C VAL A 101 -5.21 8.30 8.45
N ILE A 102 -6.10 7.40 8.88
CA ILE A 102 -7.50 7.38 8.41
C ILE A 102 -8.18 8.73 8.69
N GLY A 103 -8.09 9.23 9.93
CA GLY A 103 -8.70 10.50 10.32
C GLY A 103 -8.14 11.71 9.55
N TRP A 104 -6.89 11.68 9.12
CA TRP A 104 -6.33 12.74 8.27
C TRP A 104 -6.93 12.74 6.87
N HIS A 105 -7.21 11.57 6.30
CA HIS A 105 -7.91 11.45 5.01
C HIS A 105 -9.37 11.90 5.14
N GLU A 106 -10.09 11.43 6.16
CA GLU A 106 -11.48 11.83 6.43
C GLU A 106 -11.60 13.34 6.70
N GLY A 107 -10.61 13.93 7.38
CA GLY A 107 -10.50 15.37 7.64
C GLY A 107 -9.94 16.17 6.48
N HIS A 108 -9.67 15.57 5.32
CA HIS A 108 -9.10 16.17 4.11
C HIS A 108 -7.79 16.94 4.36
N ARG A 109 -6.95 16.40 5.28
CA ARG A 109 -5.64 17.01 5.59
C ARG A 109 -4.52 16.49 4.70
N THR A 110 -4.71 15.33 4.08
CA THR A 110 -3.80 14.75 3.09
C THR A 110 -4.13 15.28 1.69
N PRO A 111 -3.18 15.25 0.74
CA PRO A 111 -3.41 15.79 -0.61
C PRO A 111 -4.52 15.05 -1.38
N LEU A 112 -4.73 13.76 -1.07
CA LEU A 112 -5.69 12.87 -1.75
C LEU A 112 -6.91 12.51 -0.89
N GLY A 113 -7.01 13.05 0.34
CA GLY A 113 -8.06 12.68 1.29
C GLY A 113 -9.46 12.90 0.75
N ALA A 114 -9.72 14.07 0.15
CA ALA A 114 -11.03 14.38 -0.41
C ALA A 114 -11.40 13.44 -1.57
N GLU A 115 -10.46 13.13 -2.47
CA GLU A 115 -10.67 12.23 -3.60
C GLU A 115 -11.03 10.83 -3.12
N LEU A 116 -10.26 10.28 -2.19
CA LEU A 116 -10.48 8.94 -1.65
C LEU A 116 -11.79 8.80 -0.87
N THR A 117 -12.09 9.76 0.01
CA THR A 117 -13.23 9.64 0.93
C THR A 117 -14.57 9.99 0.28
N THR A 118 -14.57 10.66 -0.88
CA THR A 118 -15.80 10.95 -1.63
C THR A 118 -16.12 9.93 -2.73
N ASP A 119 -15.16 9.07 -3.10
CA ASP A 119 -15.43 8.00 -4.06
C ASP A 119 -16.23 6.88 -3.39
N PRO A 120 -17.46 6.58 -3.87
CA PRO A 120 -18.34 5.60 -3.24
C PRO A 120 -17.79 4.17 -3.27
N ARG A 121 -16.76 3.89 -4.06
CA ARG A 121 -16.07 2.59 -4.13
C ARG A 121 -15.10 2.38 -2.98
N THR A 122 -14.71 3.45 -2.26
CA THR A 122 -13.69 3.41 -1.21
C THR A 122 -14.30 3.14 0.16
N THR A 123 -13.74 2.17 0.87
CA THR A 123 -13.99 1.92 2.29
C THR A 123 -12.66 1.95 3.05
N LEU A 124 -12.49 2.90 3.96
CA LEU A 124 -11.33 2.91 4.87
C LEU A 124 -11.61 1.98 6.06
N VAL A 125 -10.71 1.04 6.31
CA VAL A 125 -10.85 0.01 7.34
C VAL A 125 -9.77 0.21 8.40
N HIS A 126 -10.16 0.56 9.62
CA HIS A 126 -9.23 0.61 10.75
C HIS A 126 -8.97 -0.81 11.26
N GLY A 127 -7.75 -1.32 11.05
CA GLY A 127 -7.35 -2.65 11.46
C GLY A 127 -5.89 -2.95 11.13
N ASN A 128 -5.31 -3.92 11.84
CA ASN A 128 -3.97 -4.41 11.53
C ASN A 128 -4.05 -5.45 10.41
N PHE A 129 -3.59 -5.10 9.21
CA PHE A 129 -3.61 -5.95 8.03
C PHE A 129 -3.00 -7.33 8.28
N PHE A 130 -1.82 -7.39 8.91
CA PHE A 130 -1.12 -8.64 9.19
C PHE A 130 -1.88 -9.53 10.18
N GLU A 131 -2.53 -8.91 11.17
CA GLU A 131 -3.35 -9.61 12.15
C GLU A 131 -4.63 -10.17 11.51
N LEU A 132 -5.32 -9.38 10.67
CA LEU A 132 -6.51 -9.83 9.95
C LEU A 132 -6.18 -11.05 9.07
N VAL A 133 -5.06 -11.02 8.33
CA VAL A 133 -4.60 -12.19 7.56
C VAL A 133 -4.25 -13.36 8.47
N ARG A 134 -3.56 -13.12 9.60
CA ARG A 134 -3.16 -14.16 10.55
C ARG A 134 -4.34 -14.86 11.18
N THR A 135 -5.39 -14.13 11.55
CA THR A 135 -6.61 -14.63 12.19
C THR A 135 -7.68 -15.08 11.21
N ARG A 136 -7.48 -14.87 9.90
CA ARG A 136 -8.46 -15.11 8.83
C ARG A 136 -9.72 -14.24 8.96
N GLU A 137 -9.57 -13.07 9.59
CA GLU A 137 -10.62 -12.07 9.56
C GLU A 137 -10.65 -11.36 8.20
N PRO A 138 -11.84 -10.95 7.71
CA PRO A 138 -11.96 -10.40 6.37
C PRO A 138 -11.25 -9.04 6.24
N LEU A 139 -10.47 -8.87 5.16
CA LEU A 139 -9.91 -7.55 4.76
C LEU A 139 -11.00 -6.61 4.23
N ALA A 140 -12.16 -7.16 3.82
CA ALA A 140 -13.31 -6.44 3.31
C ALA A 140 -14.52 -6.66 4.25
N PRO A 141 -14.57 -6.05 5.43
CA PRO A 141 -15.67 -6.27 6.39
C PRO A 141 -17.00 -5.81 5.80
N GLY A 142 -17.99 -6.72 5.80
CA GLY A 142 -19.31 -6.48 5.19
C GLY A 142 -19.33 -6.49 3.66
N GLY A 143 -18.19 -6.73 3.03
CA GLY A 143 -18.00 -6.85 1.59
C GLY A 143 -17.99 -8.31 1.09
N PRO A 144 -17.34 -8.57 -0.05
CA PRO A 144 -17.21 -9.90 -0.62
C PRO A 144 -16.37 -10.80 0.27
N GLY A 145 -16.65 -12.11 0.24
CA GLY A 145 -15.90 -13.10 1.02
C GLY A 145 -14.48 -13.33 0.50
N GLN A 146 -14.26 -13.07 -0.79
CA GLN A 146 -12.95 -13.14 -1.46
C GLN A 146 -12.77 -11.93 -2.38
N LEU A 147 -11.51 -11.60 -2.64
CA LEU A 147 -11.06 -10.41 -3.37
C LEU A 147 -10.38 -10.81 -4.68
N ASP A 148 -10.51 -9.99 -5.69
CA ASP A 148 -9.83 -10.15 -6.98
C ASP A 148 -8.35 -9.77 -6.88
N ALA A 149 -8.02 -8.79 -6.06
CA ALA A 149 -6.63 -8.40 -5.79
C ALA A 149 -6.42 -7.94 -4.35
N ILE A 150 -5.23 -8.22 -3.82
CA ILE A 150 -4.71 -7.69 -2.55
C ILE A 150 -3.36 -7.04 -2.83
N LEU A 151 -3.29 -5.72 -2.61
CA LEU A 151 -2.10 -4.89 -2.81
C LEU A 151 -1.52 -4.50 -1.45
N VAL A 152 -0.23 -4.71 -1.20
CA VAL A 152 0.38 -4.44 0.11
C VAL A 152 1.48 -3.39 -0.01
N ASP A 153 1.30 -2.30 0.71
CA ASP A 153 2.14 -1.10 0.73
C ASP A 153 2.36 -0.65 2.19
N ILE A 154 3.03 -1.48 3.00
CA ILE A 154 3.21 -1.23 4.43
C ILE A 154 4.69 -1.24 4.81
N ASP A 155 5.35 -2.39 4.67
CA ASP A 155 6.75 -2.55 5.04
C ASP A 155 7.69 -2.06 3.93
N HIS A 156 8.89 -1.60 4.30
CA HIS A 156 9.91 -1.18 3.31
C HIS A 156 10.32 -2.32 2.38
N SER A 157 10.35 -3.55 2.90
CA SER A 157 10.61 -4.76 2.12
C SER A 157 10.25 -6.00 2.93
N PRO A 158 10.21 -7.20 2.32
CA PRO A 158 10.07 -8.46 3.08
C PRO A 158 11.15 -8.70 4.14
N ARG A 159 12.27 -7.96 4.06
CA ARG A 159 13.40 -8.04 5.01
C ARG A 159 13.50 -6.85 5.96
N HIS A 160 12.88 -5.73 5.62
CA HIS A 160 12.89 -4.51 6.42
C HIS A 160 11.47 -4.15 6.82
N LEU A 161 11.06 -4.61 7.99
CA LEU A 161 9.69 -4.54 8.50
C LEU A 161 9.54 -3.37 9.46
N LEU A 162 8.40 -2.68 9.40
CA LEU A 162 8.03 -1.65 10.37
C LEU A 162 7.80 -2.24 11.77
N ASP A 163 7.31 -3.50 11.83
CA ASP A 163 7.14 -4.24 13.08
C ASP A 163 7.54 -5.70 12.89
N PRO A 164 8.30 -6.32 13.83
CA PRO A 164 8.72 -7.72 13.73
C PRO A 164 7.56 -8.73 13.59
N SER A 165 6.34 -8.40 14.06
CA SER A 165 5.16 -9.25 13.94
C SER A 165 4.70 -9.45 12.49
N HIS A 166 5.09 -8.55 11.57
CA HIS A 166 4.77 -8.63 10.14
C HIS A 166 5.46 -9.78 9.42
N ALA A 167 6.59 -10.29 9.96
CA ALA A 167 7.40 -11.35 9.36
C ALA A 167 6.61 -12.62 9.01
N GLY A 168 5.50 -12.86 9.70
CA GLY A 168 4.65 -14.03 9.47
C GLY A 168 3.99 -14.04 8.10
N LEU A 169 3.67 -12.88 7.53
CA LEU A 169 3.03 -12.75 6.23
C LEU A 169 3.94 -13.23 5.09
N TYR A 170 5.22 -12.88 5.16
CA TYR A 170 6.22 -13.13 4.10
C TYR A 170 6.74 -14.59 4.08
N ARG A 171 6.08 -15.49 4.81
CA ARG A 171 6.37 -16.91 4.86
C ARG A 171 5.28 -17.72 4.16
N PRO A 172 5.56 -18.96 3.69
CA PRO A 172 4.55 -19.80 3.03
C PRO A 172 3.23 -19.92 3.79
N THR A 173 3.28 -20.01 5.14
CA THR A 173 2.08 -20.12 5.98
C THR A 173 1.24 -18.84 6.03
N GLY A 174 1.89 -17.66 5.99
CA GLY A 174 1.19 -16.38 5.93
C GLY A 174 0.58 -16.14 4.56
N LEU A 175 1.35 -16.41 3.51
CA LEU A 175 0.88 -16.31 2.12
C LEU A 175 -0.29 -17.27 1.83
N ALA A 176 -0.27 -18.50 2.39
CA ALA A 176 -1.40 -19.43 2.27
C ALA A 176 -2.68 -18.86 2.91
N ARG A 177 -2.58 -18.18 4.07
CA ARG A 177 -3.74 -17.53 4.69
C ARG A 177 -4.24 -16.33 3.91
N LEU A 178 -3.33 -15.56 3.31
CA LEU A 178 -3.70 -14.44 2.45
C LEU A 178 -4.44 -14.96 1.20
N GLN A 179 -3.99 -16.06 0.61
CA GLN A 179 -4.65 -16.68 -0.55
C GLN A 179 -6.09 -17.14 -0.24
N GLU A 180 -6.41 -17.50 1.00
CA GLU A 180 -7.78 -17.86 1.39
C GLU A 180 -8.76 -16.68 1.18
N GLN A 181 -8.26 -15.44 1.15
CA GLN A 181 -9.04 -14.23 0.89
C GLN A 181 -9.05 -13.81 -0.58
N LEU A 182 -8.34 -14.53 -1.45
CA LEU A 182 -8.34 -14.29 -2.91
C LEU A 182 -9.25 -15.27 -3.63
N VAL A 183 -9.90 -14.80 -4.69
CA VAL A 183 -10.60 -15.67 -5.64
C VAL A 183 -9.60 -16.57 -6.38
N PRO A 184 -10.03 -17.70 -6.98
CA PRO A 184 -9.20 -18.42 -7.95
C PRO A 184 -8.72 -17.50 -9.06
N GLY A 185 -7.42 -17.52 -9.38
CA GLY A 185 -6.78 -16.59 -10.32
C GLY A 185 -6.53 -15.18 -9.75
N GLY A 186 -6.92 -14.92 -8.49
CA GLY A 186 -6.74 -13.63 -7.84
C GLY A 186 -5.27 -13.24 -7.64
N VAL A 187 -5.03 -11.94 -7.48
CA VAL A 187 -3.70 -11.34 -7.48
C VAL A 187 -3.27 -10.89 -6.08
N PHE A 188 -2.06 -11.25 -5.70
CA PHE A 188 -1.31 -10.61 -4.63
C PHE A 188 -0.22 -9.74 -5.23
N ALA A 189 -0.13 -8.47 -4.84
CA ALA A 189 0.99 -7.61 -5.20
C ALA A 189 1.58 -6.93 -3.96
N LEU A 190 2.90 -6.75 -3.96
CA LEU A 190 3.65 -6.18 -2.84
C LEU A 190 4.66 -5.17 -3.35
N TRP A 191 4.69 -3.99 -2.73
CA TRP A 191 5.73 -2.99 -2.94
C TRP A 191 6.95 -3.24 -2.03
N SER A 192 8.12 -2.85 -2.53
CA SER A 192 9.38 -2.84 -1.78
C SER A 192 10.28 -1.70 -2.28
N ASP A 193 10.93 -0.98 -1.35
CA ASP A 193 11.95 0.03 -1.64
C ASP A 193 13.33 -0.58 -1.95
N ALA A 194 13.48 -1.90 -1.75
CA ALA A 194 14.70 -2.63 -2.00
C ALA A 194 14.74 -3.20 -3.42
N GLY A 195 15.93 -3.60 -3.87
CA GLY A 195 16.10 -4.41 -5.07
C GLY A 195 15.40 -5.77 -4.96
N VAL A 196 15.34 -6.50 -6.08
CA VAL A 196 14.70 -7.83 -6.12
C VAL A 196 15.34 -8.77 -5.10
N ASP A 197 14.50 -9.33 -4.22
CA ASP A 197 14.86 -10.39 -3.29
C ASP A 197 14.52 -11.75 -3.95
N ASP A 198 15.55 -12.40 -4.52
CA ASP A 198 15.39 -13.68 -5.22
C ASP A 198 14.86 -14.78 -4.29
N GLU A 199 15.24 -14.79 -3.01
CA GLU A 199 14.72 -15.77 -2.05
C GLU A 199 13.23 -15.56 -1.80
N PHE A 200 12.78 -14.30 -1.72
CA PHE A 200 11.35 -14.02 -1.58
C PHE A 200 10.57 -14.37 -2.86
N VAL A 201 11.16 -14.16 -4.04
CA VAL A 201 10.56 -14.62 -5.31
C VAL A 201 10.37 -16.14 -5.29
N GLU A 202 11.34 -16.92 -4.79
CA GLU A 202 11.19 -18.37 -4.67
C GLU A 202 10.11 -18.77 -3.63
N VAL A 203 9.97 -18.01 -2.54
CA VAL A 203 8.87 -18.21 -1.58
C VAL A 203 7.51 -17.99 -2.24
N LEU A 204 7.39 -16.91 -3.05
CA LEU A 204 6.17 -16.64 -3.81
C LEU A 204 5.87 -17.74 -4.84
N ARG A 205 6.88 -18.18 -5.61
CA ARG A 205 6.73 -19.26 -6.60
C ARG A 205 6.34 -20.59 -5.97
N GLY A 206 6.79 -20.85 -4.75
CA GLY A 206 6.40 -22.03 -3.98
C GLY A 206 4.99 -21.93 -3.38
N SER A 207 4.41 -20.74 -3.31
CA SER A 207 3.11 -20.49 -2.71
C SER A 207 2.01 -20.25 -3.75
N PHE A 208 2.30 -19.56 -4.85
CA PHE A 208 1.35 -19.13 -5.89
C PHE A 208 1.56 -19.90 -7.19
N ALA A 209 0.57 -19.91 -8.06
CA ALA A 209 0.66 -20.54 -9.38
C ALA A 209 1.66 -19.83 -10.30
N SER A 210 1.80 -18.52 -10.17
CA SER A 210 2.82 -17.71 -10.82
C SER A 210 3.28 -16.59 -9.91
N ALA A 211 4.56 -16.20 -10.05
CA ALA A 211 5.10 -15.02 -9.37
C ALA A 211 6.25 -14.41 -10.17
N GLU A 212 6.27 -13.10 -10.21
CA GLU A 212 7.34 -12.31 -10.81
C GLU A 212 7.68 -11.09 -9.94
N ALA A 213 8.89 -10.55 -10.13
CA ALA A 213 9.31 -9.28 -9.56
C ALA A 213 9.63 -8.31 -10.70
N ARG A 214 9.15 -7.08 -10.59
CA ARG A 214 9.37 -6.01 -11.56
C ARG A 214 10.07 -4.83 -10.91
N THR A 215 11.20 -4.42 -11.46
CA THR A 215 11.90 -3.20 -11.04
C THR A 215 11.26 -2.00 -11.72
N VAL A 216 10.84 -1.03 -10.91
CA VAL A 216 10.28 0.25 -11.35
C VAL A 216 11.31 1.33 -11.08
N THR A 217 11.88 1.89 -12.13
CA THR A 217 12.95 2.90 -12.04
C THR A 217 12.35 4.30 -12.21
N PHE A 218 12.79 5.24 -11.39
CA PHE A 218 12.42 6.65 -11.46
C PHE A 218 13.60 7.54 -11.07
N GLU A 219 13.54 8.80 -11.43
CA GLU A 219 14.57 9.77 -11.10
C GLU A 219 14.32 10.35 -9.69
N ASN A 220 15.36 10.40 -8.87
CA ASN A 220 15.33 11.13 -7.63
C ASN A 220 15.50 12.62 -7.92
N VAL A 221 14.44 13.40 -7.67
CA VAL A 221 14.37 14.82 -8.03
C VAL A 221 15.44 15.69 -7.36
N TYR A 222 16.04 15.25 -6.25
CA TYR A 222 17.10 15.99 -5.55
C TYR A 222 18.50 15.65 -6.05
N THR A 223 18.71 14.42 -6.49
CA THR A 223 20.05 13.95 -6.85
C THR A 223 20.25 13.80 -8.35
N GLY A 224 19.17 13.83 -9.14
CA GLY A 224 19.18 13.51 -10.57
C GLY A 224 19.61 12.08 -10.87
N ARG A 225 19.67 11.20 -9.87
CA ARG A 225 20.07 9.80 -10.03
C ARG A 225 18.85 8.90 -10.15
N ALA A 226 18.98 7.85 -10.94
CA ALA A 226 17.98 6.80 -10.96
C ALA A 226 17.93 6.10 -9.60
N THR A 227 16.73 5.90 -9.11
CA THR A 227 16.38 5.04 -7.98
C THR A 227 15.33 4.04 -8.43
N ALA A 228 15.04 3.01 -7.64
CA ALA A 228 14.10 1.99 -8.05
C ALA A 228 13.37 1.41 -6.85
N SER A 229 12.12 1.00 -7.10
CA SER A 229 11.34 0.11 -6.24
C SER A 229 11.16 -1.24 -6.93
N THR A 230 10.83 -2.26 -6.16
CA THR A 230 10.45 -3.58 -6.68
C THR A 230 8.97 -3.82 -6.41
N ILE A 231 8.24 -4.25 -7.42
CA ILE A 231 6.87 -4.73 -7.29
C ILE A 231 6.86 -6.23 -7.53
N TYR A 232 6.45 -6.98 -6.51
CA TYR A 232 6.19 -8.42 -6.64
C TYR A 232 4.73 -8.61 -7.01
N VAL A 233 4.47 -9.47 -8.01
CA VAL A 233 3.11 -9.81 -8.43
C VAL A 233 2.99 -11.33 -8.50
N ALA A 234 1.96 -11.88 -7.87
CA ALA A 234 1.72 -13.31 -7.81
C ALA A 234 0.24 -13.64 -7.99
N ASN A 235 -0.07 -14.69 -8.74
CA ASN A 235 -1.46 -15.12 -8.98
C ASN A 235 -1.72 -16.47 -8.31
N THR A 236 -2.90 -16.61 -7.70
CA THR A 236 -3.41 -17.91 -7.26
C THR A 236 -3.70 -18.81 -8.47
N ALA A 237 -3.86 -20.11 -8.23
CA ALA A 237 -4.28 -21.02 -9.30
C ALA A 237 -5.70 -20.68 -9.78
N ASN A 238 -5.96 -20.85 -11.07
CA ASN A 238 -7.32 -20.96 -11.59
C ASN A 238 -7.85 -22.36 -11.20
N ASP A 239 -9.13 -22.47 -10.88
CA ASP A 239 -9.78 -23.77 -10.65
C ASP A 239 -9.66 -24.74 -11.84
#